data_312d7c3c611f90fc90f29ce8a5424450
#
_entry.id   312d7c3c611f90fc90f29ce8a5424450
#
_cell.length_a   1.000
_cell.length_b   1.000
_cell.length_c   1.000
_cell.angle_alpha   90.00
_cell.angle_beta   90.00
_cell.angle_gamma   90.00
#
_symmetry.space_group_name_H-M   'P 1'
#
loop_
_entity.id
_entity.type
_entity.pdbx_description
1 polymer ?
#
loop_
_entity_poly.entity_id
_entity_poly.type
_entity_poly.pdbx_seq_one_letter_code
_entity_poly.pdbx_strand_id
1 'polypeptide(L)'
;MLNIEHLTKTYGEKKAVDDLSLHICPGEIYGFIGHNGAGKTTTLKACCGILQYDGGEITVDGVSMKRDPLGCKRKLAYIPDNPDLYEFMTGIQYLNFVADVFGVDAGQRQERIRRYGDAFELTAELAQPVSAYSHGMKQKLAIISALLHDPRLIIMDEPFVGLDPKAAHLLKGIMRDLCDQGSAIFFSTHVLEVAEKLCDKVAIIKSGRLIRSGTMEQVRGDTSLEDVFLELEGEQ
;
A
#
# COMPACT_ATOMS: atom_id res chain seq x y z
N MET A 1 3.05 -5.71 -13.21
CA MET A 1 2.07 -5.92 -12.11
C MET A 1 1.06 -4.78 -12.01
N LEU A 2 1.46 -3.55 -11.77
CA LEU A 2 0.61 -2.35 -11.83
C LEU A 2 1.09 -1.44 -12.95
N ASN A 3 0.19 -1.00 -13.82
CA ASN A 3 0.48 0.00 -14.83
C ASN A 3 -0.53 1.16 -14.71
N ILE A 4 -0.01 2.37 -14.63
CA ILE A 4 -0.76 3.62 -14.55
C ILE A 4 -0.35 4.43 -15.78
N GLU A 5 -1.32 4.83 -16.60
CA GLU A 5 -1.10 5.61 -17.81
C GLU A 5 -1.94 6.88 -17.78
N HIS A 6 -1.28 8.03 -17.79
CA HIS A 6 -1.88 9.36 -17.89
C HIS A 6 -2.99 9.61 -16.84
N LEU A 7 -2.81 9.10 -15.62
CA LEU A 7 -3.78 9.24 -14.54
C LEU A 7 -3.98 10.71 -14.20
N THR A 8 -5.24 11.13 -14.25
CA THR A 8 -5.65 12.48 -13.86
C THR A 8 -6.85 12.42 -12.93
N LYS A 9 -6.76 13.18 -11.82
CA LYS A 9 -7.86 13.36 -10.86
C LYS A 9 -7.95 14.80 -10.41
N THR A 10 -9.15 15.37 -10.53
CA THR A 10 -9.46 16.76 -10.19
C THR A 10 -10.52 16.82 -9.09
N TYR A 11 -10.37 17.75 -8.16
CA TYR A 11 -11.37 18.12 -7.16
C TYR A 11 -11.68 19.62 -7.30
N GLY A 12 -12.84 19.95 -7.84
CA GLY A 12 -13.16 21.33 -8.21
C GLY A 12 -12.13 21.85 -9.24
N GLU A 13 -11.42 22.91 -8.92
CA GLU A 13 -10.38 23.48 -9.79
C GLU A 13 -8.99 22.87 -9.57
N LYS A 14 -8.81 22.11 -8.46
CA LYS A 14 -7.49 21.56 -8.11
C LYS A 14 -7.28 20.19 -8.73
N LYS A 15 -6.26 20.05 -9.55
CA LYS A 15 -5.74 18.74 -10.00
C LYS A 15 -4.95 18.11 -8.86
N ALA A 16 -5.50 17.06 -8.26
CA ALA A 16 -4.82 16.30 -7.20
C ALA A 16 -3.82 15.29 -7.77
N VAL A 17 -4.07 14.79 -8.99
CA VAL A 17 -3.14 14.01 -9.81
C VAL A 17 -3.25 14.56 -11.23
N ASP A 18 -2.13 14.86 -11.86
CA ASP A 18 -2.04 15.49 -13.17
C ASP A 18 -1.08 14.72 -14.08
N ASP A 19 -1.64 13.93 -15.00
CA ASP A 19 -0.93 13.19 -16.03
C ASP A 19 0.16 12.22 -15.48
N LEU A 20 -0.16 11.47 -14.42
CA LEU A 20 0.78 10.57 -13.78
C LEU A 20 0.83 9.23 -14.51
N SER A 21 2.03 8.83 -14.94
CA SER A 21 2.31 7.52 -15.53
C SER A 21 3.38 6.79 -14.73
N LEU A 22 3.14 5.51 -14.38
CA LEU A 22 4.02 4.70 -13.55
C LEU A 22 3.84 3.22 -13.85
N HIS A 23 4.95 2.46 -13.82
CA HIS A 23 4.94 1.02 -14.03
C HIS A 23 5.67 0.30 -12.91
N ILE A 24 5.00 -0.72 -12.30
CA ILE A 24 5.55 -1.56 -11.23
C ILE A 24 5.56 -3.00 -11.70
N CYS A 25 6.74 -3.63 -11.66
CA CYS A 25 6.91 -5.02 -12.05
C CYS A 25 6.61 -5.99 -10.90
N PRO A 26 6.36 -7.28 -11.19
CA PRO A 26 6.39 -8.32 -10.16
C PRO A 26 7.76 -8.35 -9.47
N GLY A 27 7.78 -8.63 -8.16
CA GLY A 27 9.00 -8.71 -7.37
C GLY A 27 9.55 -7.37 -6.88
N GLU A 28 8.88 -6.26 -7.19
CA GLU A 28 9.36 -4.92 -6.82
C GLU A 28 8.66 -4.38 -5.56
N ILE A 29 9.45 -3.80 -4.67
CA ILE A 29 8.98 -2.87 -3.62
C ILE A 29 9.17 -1.46 -4.18
N TYR A 30 8.06 -0.77 -4.43
CA TYR A 30 8.02 0.54 -5.05
C TYR A 30 7.55 1.60 -4.06
N GLY A 31 8.40 2.57 -3.75
CA GLY A 31 8.12 3.69 -2.86
C GLY A 31 7.51 4.88 -3.61
N PHE A 32 6.43 5.45 -3.09
CA PHE A 32 5.78 6.64 -3.61
C PHE A 32 5.94 7.79 -2.62
N ILE A 33 6.80 8.74 -2.94
CA ILE A 33 7.34 9.73 -2.03
C ILE A 33 6.80 11.12 -2.38
N GLY A 34 6.48 11.90 -1.38
CA GLY A 34 6.02 13.28 -1.55
C GLY A 34 5.46 13.85 -0.25
N HIS A 35 5.33 15.16 -0.18
CA HIS A 35 4.71 15.83 0.97
C HIS A 35 3.24 15.48 1.15
N ASN A 36 2.68 15.84 2.30
CA ASN A 36 1.25 15.77 2.54
C ASN A 36 0.51 16.66 1.54
N GLY A 37 -0.51 16.09 0.90
CA GLY A 37 -1.25 16.78 -0.15
C GLY A 37 -0.62 16.74 -1.55
N ALA A 38 0.51 16.05 -1.75
CA ALA A 38 1.14 15.88 -3.07
C ALA A 38 0.34 15.02 -4.05
N GLY A 39 -0.69 14.28 -3.58
CA GLY A 39 -1.52 13.41 -4.42
C GLY A 39 -1.33 11.91 -4.16
N LYS A 40 -0.50 11.51 -3.19
CA LYS A 40 -0.19 10.10 -2.88
C LYS A 40 -1.43 9.26 -2.63
N THR A 41 -2.18 9.57 -1.56
CA THR A 41 -3.41 8.85 -1.18
C THR A 41 -4.44 8.83 -2.30
N THR A 42 -4.58 9.93 -3.07
CA THR A 42 -5.49 10.00 -4.23
C THR A 42 -5.08 8.97 -5.29
N THR A 43 -3.80 8.90 -5.61
CA THR A 43 -3.26 7.92 -6.57
C THR A 43 -3.47 6.50 -6.09
N LEU A 44 -3.12 6.18 -4.83
CA LEU A 44 -3.30 4.84 -4.26
C LEU A 44 -4.76 4.40 -4.26
N LYS A 45 -5.69 5.28 -3.85
CA LYS A 45 -7.13 5.00 -3.86
C LYS A 45 -7.69 4.79 -5.28
N ALA A 46 -7.17 5.53 -6.27
CA ALA A 46 -7.51 5.32 -7.67
C ALA A 46 -7.04 3.94 -8.16
N CYS A 47 -5.80 3.53 -7.82
CA CYS A 47 -5.25 2.22 -8.15
C CYS A 47 -6.04 1.05 -7.53
N CYS A 48 -6.68 1.29 -6.37
CA CYS A 48 -7.53 0.30 -5.70
C CYS A 48 -8.99 0.29 -6.20
N GLY A 49 -9.35 1.19 -7.12
CA GLY A 49 -10.75 1.36 -7.56
C GLY A 49 -11.70 1.79 -6.43
N ILE A 50 -11.17 2.47 -5.40
CA ILE A 50 -11.93 3.11 -4.32
C ILE A 50 -12.36 4.51 -4.77
N LEU A 51 -11.50 5.17 -5.54
CA LEU A 51 -11.73 6.50 -6.06
C LEU A 51 -11.84 6.47 -7.58
N GLN A 52 -12.91 7.08 -8.13
CA GLN A 52 -13.02 7.31 -9.56
C GLN A 52 -12.07 8.43 -10.00
N TYR A 53 -11.38 8.22 -11.12
CA TYR A 53 -10.48 9.19 -11.73
C TYR A 53 -11.02 9.70 -13.06
N ASP A 54 -10.56 10.88 -13.48
CA ASP A 54 -11.16 11.63 -14.59
C ASP A 54 -10.53 11.26 -15.93
N GLY A 55 -9.22 10.93 -15.95
CA GLY A 55 -8.48 10.56 -17.15
C GLY A 55 -7.47 9.44 -16.90
N GLY A 56 -6.99 8.84 -17.99
CA GLY A 56 -6.00 7.78 -17.96
C GLY A 56 -6.55 6.37 -17.83
N GLU A 57 -5.65 5.42 -17.66
CA GLU A 57 -5.95 3.99 -17.50
C GLU A 57 -5.12 3.41 -16.36
N ILE A 58 -5.71 2.49 -15.60
CA ILE A 58 -5.02 1.71 -14.56
C ILE A 58 -5.28 0.24 -14.84
N THR A 59 -4.21 -0.55 -14.92
CA THR A 59 -4.31 -2.01 -15.04
C THR A 59 -3.55 -2.70 -13.91
N VAL A 60 -4.17 -3.75 -13.36
CA VAL A 60 -3.58 -4.64 -12.35
C VAL A 60 -3.44 -6.01 -12.96
N ASP A 61 -2.20 -6.50 -13.09
CA ASP A 61 -1.88 -7.78 -13.70
C ASP A 61 -2.56 -7.97 -15.08
N GLY A 62 -2.51 -6.91 -15.91
CA GLY A 62 -3.10 -6.87 -17.24
C GLY A 62 -4.61 -6.66 -17.29
N VAL A 63 -5.30 -6.56 -16.15
CA VAL A 63 -6.74 -6.34 -16.06
C VAL A 63 -7.03 -4.86 -15.84
N SER A 64 -7.92 -4.28 -16.64
CA SER A 64 -8.32 -2.86 -16.55
C SER A 64 -9.21 -2.61 -15.33
N MET A 65 -8.86 -1.63 -14.51
CA MET A 65 -9.65 -1.20 -13.35
C MET A 65 -11.02 -0.63 -13.76
N LYS A 66 -11.13 -0.04 -14.95
CA LYS A 66 -12.41 0.48 -15.47
C LYS A 66 -13.34 -0.62 -16.00
N ARG A 67 -12.76 -1.64 -16.66
CA ARG A 67 -13.56 -2.69 -17.35
C ARG A 67 -13.92 -3.83 -16.41
N ASP A 68 -12.99 -4.25 -15.55
CA ASP A 68 -13.21 -5.32 -14.58
C ASP A 68 -12.60 -4.96 -13.21
N PRO A 69 -13.25 -4.05 -12.47
CA PRO A 69 -12.77 -3.65 -11.14
C PRO A 69 -12.76 -4.80 -10.14
N LEU A 70 -13.68 -5.77 -10.27
CA LEU A 70 -13.72 -6.93 -9.38
C LEU A 70 -12.56 -7.89 -9.64
N GLY A 71 -12.22 -8.12 -10.90
CA GLY A 71 -11.04 -8.92 -11.28
C GLY A 71 -9.75 -8.30 -10.77
N CYS A 72 -9.62 -6.97 -10.80
CA CYS A 72 -8.49 -6.26 -10.19
C CYS A 72 -8.49 -6.42 -8.66
N LYS A 73 -9.63 -6.14 -8.00
CA LYS A 73 -9.73 -6.19 -6.52
C LYS A 73 -9.45 -7.56 -5.92
N ARG A 74 -9.73 -8.64 -6.65
CA ARG A 74 -9.38 -10.01 -6.21
C ARG A 74 -7.88 -10.27 -6.17
N LYS A 75 -7.08 -9.50 -6.92
CA LYS A 75 -5.64 -9.66 -7.04
C LYS A 75 -4.84 -8.68 -6.17
N LEU A 76 -5.50 -7.68 -5.58
CA LEU A 76 -4.84 -6.65 -4.79
C LEU A 76 -5.36 -6.59 -3.36
N ALA A 77 -4.51 -6.10 -2.46
CA ALA A 77 -4.88 -5.65 -1.13
C ALA A 77 -4.59 -4.16 -0.97
N TYR A 78 -5.40 -3.48 -0.16
CA TYR A 78 -5.19 -2.09 0.21
C TYR A 78 -5.14 -1.91 1.73
N ILE A 79 -4.10 -1.27 2.22
CA ILE A 79 -3.94 -0.91 3.63
C ILE A 79 -3.88 0.62 3.70
N PRO A 80 -4.90 1.29 4.23
CA PRO A 80 -4.91 2.74 4.43
C PRO A 80 -4.03 3.14 5.63
N ASP A 81 -3.64 4.43 5.71
CA ASP A 81 -2.92 5.01 6.84
C ASP A 81 -3.73 4.99 8.14
N ASN A 82 -5.04 5.11 8.03
CA ASN A 82 -5.98 4.98 9.15
C ASN A 82 -7.03 3.92 8.81
N PRO A 83 -6.89 2.68 9.32
CA PRO A 83 -7.82 1.60 9.04
C PRO A 83 -9.21 1.86 9.63
N ASP A 84 -10.20 1.97 8.75
CA ASP A 84 -11.63 2.03 9.12
C ASP A 84 -12.18 0.60 9.18
N LEU A 85 -12.05 -0.02 10.34
CA LEU A 85 -12.44 -1.41 10.58
C LEU A 85 -13.84 -1.48 11.22
N TYR A 86 -14.54 -2.60 11.06
CA TYR A 86 -15.85 -2.82 11.68
C TYR A 86 -15.70 -2.99 13.18
N GLU A 87 -15.82 -1.90 13.94
CA GLU A 87 -15.56 -1.82 15.38
C GLU A 87 -16.49 -2.68 16.24
N PHE A 88 -17.69 -3.04 15.72
CA PHE A 88 -18.64 -3.93 16.37
C PHE A 88 -18.27 -5.42 16.29
N MET A 89 -17.31 -5.79 15.45
CA MET A 89 -16.80 -7.15 15.34
C MET A 89 -15.65 -7.39 16.31
N THR A 90 -15.42 -8.64 16.67
CA THR A 90 -14.13 -9.05 17.26
C THR A 90 -13.08 -9.16 16.17
N GLY A 91 -11.77 -9.10 16.54
CA GLY A 91 -10.68 -9.25 15.59
C GLY A 91 -10.79 -10.53 14.75
N ILE A 92 -11.10 -11.66 15.38
CA ILE A 92 -11.27 -12.94 14.68
C ILE A 92 -12.49 -12.95 13.75
N GLN A 93 -13.59 -12.30 14.13
CA GLN A 93 -14.78 -12.17 13.28
C GLN A 93 -14.45 -11.33 12.03
N TYR A 94 -13.72 -10.22 12.21
CA TYR A 94 -13.27 -9.38 11.11
C TYR A 94 -12.38 -10.14 10.13
N LEU A 95 -11.37 -10.88 10.62
CA LEU A 95 -10.49 -11.68 9.76
C LEU A 95 -11.26 -12.77 9.01
N ASN A 96 -12.19 -13.45 9.66
CA ASN A 96 -13.03 -14.45 9.01
C ASN A 96 -13.94 -13.82 7.95
N PHE A 97 -14.55 -12.67 8.24
CA PHE A 97 -15.36 -11.93 7.27
C PHE A 97 -14.54 -11.57 6.00
N VAL A 98 -13.34 -11.01 6.17
CA VAL A 98 -12.47 -10.68 5.03
C VAL A 98 -12.10 -11.94 4.24
N ALA A 99 -11.75 -13.03 4.93
CA ALA A 99 -11.43 -14.30 4.29
C ALA A 99 -12.62 -14.88 3.49
N ASP A 100 -13.85 -14.73 3.99
CA ASP A 100 -15.08 -15.14 3.27
C ASP A 100 -15.28 -14.30 2.00
N VAL A 101 -15.08 -12.98 2.08
CA VAL A 101 -15.20 -12.07 0.93
C VAL A 101 -14.25 -12.47 -0.21
N PHE A 102 -13.03 -12.88 0.13
CA PHE A 102 -12.03 -13.32 -0.84
C PHE A 102 -12.07 -14.81 -1.18
N GLY A 103 -12.97 -15.58 -0.56
CA GLY A 103 -13.13 -17.02 -0.81
C GLY A 103 -11.93 -17.87 -0.34
N VAL A 104 -11.25 -17.45 0.72
CA VAL A 104 -10.14 -18.22 1.31
C VAL A 104 -10.70 -19.45 2.02
N ASP A 105 -10.19 -20.63 1.65
CA ASP A 105 -10.66 -21.88 2.26
C ASP A 105 -10.35 -21.96 3.77
N ALA A 106 -11.10 -22.80 4.49
CA ALA A 106 -11.05 -22.86 5.95
C ALA A 106 -9.65 -23.26 6.49
N GLY A 107 -8.95 -24.16 5.82
CA GLY A 107 -7.63 -24.63 6.24
C GLY A 107 -6.57 -23.53 6.08
N GLN A 108 -6.50 -22.93 4.91
CA GLN A 108 -5.60 -21.81 4.61
C GLN A 108 -5.90 -20.61 5.51
N ARG A 109 -7.18 -20.30 5.75
CA ARG A 109 -7.62 -19.23 6.63
C ARG A 109 -7.06 -19.42 8.04
N GLN A 110 -7.30 -20.59 8.64
CA GLN A 110 -6.84 -20.86 9.99
C GLN A 110 -5.32 -20.80 10.13
N GLU A 111 -4.61 -21.36 9.15
CA GLU A 111 -3.14 -21.32 9.11
C GLU A 111 -2.63 -19.87 9.03
N ARG A 112 -3.16 -19.07 8.09
CA ARG A 112 -2.71 -17.69 7.87
C ARG A 112 -3.06 -16.77 9.04
N ILE A 113 -4.26 -16.89 9.61
CA ILE A 113 -4.66 -16.13 10.80
C ILE A 113 -3.72 -16.43 11.96
N ARG A 114 -3.42 -17.72 12.22
CA ARG A 114 -2.47 -18.09 13.26
C ARG A 114 -1.08 -17.55 12.97
N ARG A 115 -0.54 -17.83 11.78
CA ARG A 115 0.80 -17.39 11.36
C ARG A 115 1.01 -15.89 11.54
N TYR A 116 0.13 -15.07 10.99
CA TYR A 116 0.26 -13.62 11.05
C TYR A 116 -0.18 -13.05 12.41
N GLY A 117 -1.19 -13.65 13.05
CA GLY A 117 -1.60 -13.27 14.40
C GLY A 117 -0.47 -13.44 15.42
N ASP A 118 0.21 -14.58 15.39
CA ASP A 118 1.35 -14.84 16.26
C ASP A 118 2.54 -13.93 15.92
N ALA A 119 2.84 -13.75 14.63
CA ALA A 119 3.94 -12.91 14.17
C ALA A 119 3.79 -11.45 14.61
N PHE A 120 2.58 -10.89 14.51
CA PHE A 120 2.27 -9.52 14.95
C PHE A 120 1.89 -9.41 16.43
N GLU A 121 1.98 -10.52 17.19
CA GLU A 121 1.62 -10.57 18.62
C GLU A 121 0.17 -10.08 18.89
N LEU A 122 -0.76 -10.46 18.03
CA LEU A 122 -2.16 -10.05 18.13
C LEU A 122 -3.10 -11.21 18.45
N THR A 123 -2.62 -12.46 18.47
CA THR A 123 -3.45 -13.68 18.63
C THR A 123 -4.29 -13.65 19.89
N ALA A 124 -3.72 -13.22 21.03
CA ALA A 124 -4.42 -13.17 22.32
C ALA A 124 -5.59 -12.15 22.31
N GLU A 125 -5.48 -11.12 21.48
CA GLU A 125 -6.44 -10.01 21.40
C GLU A 125 -7.56 -10.25 20.39
N LEU A 126 -7.45 -11.28 19.55
CA LEU A 126 -8.41 -11.52 18.46
C LEU A 126 -9.84 -11.83 18.97
N ALA A 127 -10.01 -12.25 20.20
CA ALA A 127 -11.33 -12.46 20.81
C ALA A 127 -12.01 -11.16 21.28
N GLN A 128 -11.24 -10.05 21.39
CA GLN A 128 -11.77 -8.75 21.84
C GLN A 128 -12.44 -7.99 20.68
N PRO A 129 -13.43 -7.12 20.99
CA PRO A 129 -14.00 -6.20 20.00
C PRO A 129 -12.95 -5.24 19.44
N VAL A 130 -13.00 -4.96 18.13
CA VAL A 130 -12.08 -4.03 17.45
C VAL A 130 -12.20 -2.61 18.02
N SER A 131 -13.34 -2.23 18.58
CA SER A 131 -13.51 -0.95 19.29
C SER A 131 -12.58 -0.79 20.50
N ALA A 132 -12.10 -1.88 21.10
CA ALA A 132 -11.15 -1.86 22.21
C ALA A 132 -9.67 -1.80 21.76
N TYR A 133 -9.40 -1.90 20.46
CA TYR A 133 -8.04 -1.91 19.92
C TYR A 133 -7.43 -0.51 19.93
N SER A 134 -6.13 -0.45 20.27
CA SER A 134 -5.32 0.73 20.01
C SER A 134 -5.14 0.96 18.51
N HIS A 135 -4.69 2.14 18.12
CA HIS A 135 -4.39 2.44 16.70
C HIS A 135 -3.41 1.42 16.10
N GLY A 136 -2.31 1.11 16.81
CA GLY A 136 -1.34 0.10 16.37
C GLY A 136 -1.92 -1.31 16.24
N MET A 137 -2.83 -1.72 17.12
CA MET A 137 -3.53 -3.01 17.00
C MET A 137 -4.47 -3.01 15.79
N LYS A 138 -5.19 -1.91 15.51
CA LYS A 138 -6.02 -1.77 14.31
C LYS A 138 -5.17 -1.84 13.03
N GLN A 139 -4.00 -1.21 13.03
CA GLN A 139 -3.05 -1.27 11.91
C GLN A 139 -2.55 -2.71 11.69
N LYS A 140 -2.14 -3.41 12.76
CA LYS A 140 -1.74 -4.83 12.68
C LYS A 140 -2.88 -5.70 12.14
N LEU A 141 -4.12 -5.51 12.62
CA LEU A 141 -5.29 -6.26 12.14
C LEU A 141 -5.56 -6.01 10.65
N ALA A 142 -5.45 -4.76 10.18
CA ALA A 142 -5.60 -4.40 8.78
C ALA A 142 -4.52 -5.08 7.90
N ILE A 143 -3.26 -5.08 8.35
CA ILE A 143 -2.16 -5.77 7.68
C ILE A 143 -2.45 -7.27 7.60
N ILE A 144 -2.81 -7.92 8.70
CA ILE A 144 -3.14 -9.35 8.73
C ILE A 144 -4.27 -9.65 7.74
N SER A 145 -5.35 -8.86 7.77
CA SER A 145 -6.50 -9.06 6.87
C SER A 145 -6.13 -8.96 5.40
N ALA A 146 -5.24 -8.02 5.05
CA ALA A 146 -4.75 -7.82 3.70
C ALA A 146 -3.91 -9.02 3.18
N LEU A 147 -3.24 -9.74 4.07
CA LEU A 147 -2.40 -10.89 3.73
C LEU A 147 -3.16 -12.22 3.61
N LEU A 148 -4.43 -12.27 4.05
CA LEU A 148 -5.19 -13.52 4.11
C LEU A 148 -5.47 -14.16 2.75
N HIS A 149 -5.66 -13.36 1.71
CA HIS A 149 -6.03 -13.85 0.38
C HIS A 149 -4.87 -13.96 -0.61
N ASP A 150 -3.62 -13.80 -0.11
CA ASP A 150 -2.39 -13.94 -0.90
C ASP A 150 -2.37 -13.01 -2.14
N PRO A 151 -2.41 -11.69 -1.93
CA PRO A 151 -2.54 -10.74 -3.02
C PRO A 151 -1.29 -10.68 -3.89
N ARG A 152 -1.49 -10.52 -5.21
CA ARG A 152 -0.41 -10.30 -6.17
C ARG A 152 0.16 -8.88 -6.09
N LEU A 153 -0.65 -7.92 -5.68
CA LEU A 153 -0.29 -6.51 -5.50
C LEU A 153 -0.76 -6.03 -4.14
N ILE A 154 0.12 -5.45 -3.35
CA ILE A 154 -0.24 -4.81 -2.08
C ILE A 154 0.01 -3.32 -2.20
N ILE A 155 -1.04 -2.53 -2.00
CA ILE A 155 -0.99 -1.08 -1.99
C ILE A 155 -1.16 -0.60 -0.56
N MET A 156 -0.22 0.23 -0.06
CA MET A 156 -0.23 0.68 1.33
C MET A 156 -0.03 2.19 1.41
N ASP A 157 -0.84 2.85 2.21
CA ASP A 157 -0.71 4.27 2.50
C ASP A 157 -0.08 4.45 3.89
N GLU A 158 1.15 4.98 3.95
CA GLU A 158 1.93 5.21 5.18
C GLU A 158 1.97 3.99 6.14
N PRO A 159 2.34 2.78 5.69
CA PRO A 159 2.08 1.53 6.41
C PRO A 159 2.81 1.37 7.74
N PHE A 160 3.83 2.19 7.99
CA PHE A 160 4.64 2.11 9.22
C PHE A 160 4.15 3.03 10.34
N VAL A 161 3.21 3.93 10.01
CA VAL A 161 2.62 4.84 11.00
C VAL A 161 1.81 4.04 12.02
N GLY A 162 2.05 4.29 13.31
CA GLY A 162 1.35 3.62 14.41
C GLY A 162 1.89 2.22 14.77
N LEU A 163 2.83 1.67 13.99
CA LEU A 163 3.49 0.40 14.35
C LEU A 163 4.64 0.64 15.33
N ASP A 164 4.77 -0.29 16.28
CA ASP A 164 5.97 -0.38 17.10
C ASP A 164 7.18 -0.85 16.25
N PRO A 165 8.45 -0.62 16.72
CA PRO A 165 9.63 -0.97 15.95
C PRO A 165 9.71 -2.45 15.54
N LYS A 166 9.20 -3.36 16.40
CA LYS A 166 9.20 -4.80 16.13
C LYS A 166 8.24 -5.16 15.01
N ALA A 167 7.00 -4.63 15.06
CA ALA A 167 6.01 -4.83 14.01
C ALA A 167 6.44 -4.19 12.68
N ALA A 168 7.07 -3.00 12.72
CA ALA A 168 7.61 -2.36 11.54
C ALA A 168 8.75 -3.18 10.89
N HIS A 169 9.64 -3.75 11.68
CA HIS A 169 10.70 -4.65 11.19
C HIS A 169 10.11 -5.91 10.57
N LEU A 170 9.14 -6.53 11.24
CA LEU A 170 8.44 -7.71 10.74
C LEU A 170 7.74 -7.41 9.38
N LEU A 171 7.03 -6.28 9.29
CA LEU A 171 6.34 -5.90 8.05
C LEU A 171 7.33 -5.76 6.89
N LYS A 172 8.50 -5.13 7.10
CA LYS A 172 9.55 -5.02 6.07
C LYS A 172 10.03 -6.39 5.59
N GLY A 173 10.21 -7.36 6.50
CA GLY A 173 10.54 -8.74 6.15
C GLY A 173 9.45 -9.40 5.30
N ILE A 174 8.18 -9.30 5.73
CA ILE A 174 7.04 -9.84 4.97
C ILE A 174 6.95 -9.21 3.58
N MET A 175 7.17 -7.89 3.45
CA MET A 175 7.16 -7.20 2.16
C MET A 175 8.21 -7.79 1.21
N ARG A 176 9.42 -8.01 1.69
CA ARG A 176 10.50 -8.61 0.88
C ARG A 176 10.18 -10.04 0.49
N ASP A 177 9.75 -10.87 1.45
CA ASP A 177 9.37 -12.27 1.19
C ASP A 177 8.28 -12.40 0.13
N LEU A 178 7.27 -11.51 0.16
CA LEU A 178 6.19 -11.50 -0.83
C LEU A 178 6.70 -11.09 -2.23
N CYS A 179 7.59 -10.10 -2.31
CA CYS A 179 8.20 -9.70 -3.57
C CYS A 179 9.09 -10.82 -4.14
N ASP A 180 9.87 -11.50 -3.30
CA ASP A 180 10.68 -12.65 -3.71
C ASP A 180 9.83 -13.81 -4.24
N GLN A 181 8.56 -13.91 -3.81
CA GLN A 181 7.56 -14.86 -4.33
C GLN A 181 6.79 -14.34 -5.56
N GLY A 182 7.13 -13.16 -6.06
CA GLY A 182 6.58 -12.58 -7.30
C GLY A 182 5.38 -11.66 -7.12
N SER A 183 5.00 -11.31 -5.89
CA SER A 183 4.06 -10.21 -5.63
C SER A 183 4.75 -8.87 -5.88
N ALA A 184 4.00 -7.77 -5.89
CA ALA A 184 4.54 -6.43 -5.94
C ALA A 184 3.97 -5.58 -4.81
N ILE A 185 4.74 -4.64 -4.34
CA ILE A 185 4.34 -3.72 -3.27
C ILE A 185 4.49 -2.28 -3.75
N PHE A 186 3.41 -1.52 -3.59
CA PHE A 186 3.36 -0.09 -3.87
C PHE A 186 2.93 0.65 -2.62
N PHE A 187 3.81 1.44 -2.02
CA PHE A 187 3.46 2.14 -0.79
C PHE A 187 3.87 3.59 -0.79
N SER A 188 3.03 4.42 -0.18
CA SER A 188 3.38 5.81 0.08
C SER A 188 4.18 5.94 1.37
N THR A 189 5.10 6.90 1.38
CA THR A 189 5.74 7.33 2.62
C THR A 189 6.28 8.75 2.48
N HIS A 190 6.38 9.44 3.61
CA HIS A 190 7.14 10.68 3.77
C HIS A 190 8.45 10.46 4.53
N VAL A 191 8.73 9.22 4.98
CA VAL A 191 9.95 8.85 5.70
C VAL A 191 10.98 8.34 4.69
N LEU A 192 11.85 9.24 4.23
CA LEU A 192 12.81 8.99 3.15
C LEU A 192 13.79 7.87 3.49
N GLU A 193 14.26 7.81 4.74
CA GLU A 193 15.16 6.75 5.21
C GLU A 193 14.55 5.34 5.09
N VAL A 194 13.24 5.20 5.30
CA VAL A 194 12.53 3.92 5.10
C VAL A 194 12.51 3.55 3.63
N ALA A 195 12.18 4.51 2.76
CA ALA A 195 12.16 4.28 1.32
C ALA A 195 13.56 3.90 0.81
N GLU A 196 14.60 4.61 1.24
CA GLU A 196 15.98 4.38 0.80
C GLU A 196 16.50 2.98 1.15
N LYS A 197 16.10 2.45 2.32
CA LYS A 197 16.55 1.12 2.79
C LYS A 197 15.70 -0.05 2.27
N LEU A 198 14.46 0.21 1.86
CA LEU A 198 13.49 -0.86 1.58
C LEU A 198 13.17 -0.98 0.09
N CYS A 199 13.10 0.14 -0.66
CA CYS A 199 12.57 0.16 -2.01
C CYS A 199 13.61 -0.23 -3.06
N ASP A 200 13.18 -1.00 -4.05
CA ASP A 200 13.94 -1.27 -5.26
C ASP A 200 13.86 -0.07 -6.21
N LYS A 201 12.67 0.55 -6.28
CA LYS A 201 12.39 1.76 -7.07
C LYS A 201 11.58 2.76 -6.26
N VAL A 202 11.69 4.02 -6.64
CA VAL A 202 10.91 5.10 -6.06
C VAL A 202 10.37 6.05 -7.14
N ALA A 203 9.27 6.70 -6.80
CA ALA A 203 8.72 7.83 -7.53
C ALA A 203 8.50 9.00 -6.57
N ILE A 204 8.98 10.18 -6.95
CA ILE A 204 8.79 11.44 -6.21
C ILE A 204 7.67 12.22 -6.89
N ILE A 205 6.64 12.54 -6.12
CA ILE A 205 5.49 13.32 -6.59
C ILE A 205 5.43 14.67 -5.86
N LYS A 206 5.18 15.74 -6.64
CA LYS A 206 4.97 17.11 -6.14
C LYS A 206 3.75 17.71 -6.83
N SER A 207 2.80 18.24 -6.09
CA SER A 207 1.60 18.92 -6.60
C SER A 207 0.84 18.11 -7.67
N GLY A 208 0.68 16.80 -7.46
CA GLY A 208 -0.04 15.89 -8.35
C GLY A 208 0.78 15.39 -9.55
N ARG A 209 2.01 15.83 -9.74
CA ARG A 209 2.86 15.45 -10.87
C ARG A 209 4.03 14.58 -10.45
N LEU A 210 4.35 13.61 -11.28
CA LEU A 210 5.58 12.82 -11.15
C LEU A 210 6.78 13.69 -11.50
N ILE A 211 7.69 13.89 -10.56
CA ILE A 211 8.89 14.71 -10.77
C ILE A 211 10.08 13.83 -11.16
N ARG A 212 10.27 12.71 -10.46
CA ARG A 212 11.38 11.79 -10.71
C ARG A 212 10.97 10.37 -10.37
N SER A 213 11.41 9.38 -11.16
CA SER A 213 11.21 7.97 -10.85
C SER A 213 12.33 7.12 -11.44
N GLY A 214 12.59 5.98 -10.80
CA GLY A 214 13.62 5.04 -11.25
C GLY A 214 14.06 4.10 -10.14
N THR A 215 15.12 3.34 -10.36
CA THR A 215 15.77 2.57 -9.29
C THR A 215 16.31 3.53 -8.22
N MET A 216 16.51 3.02 -7.02
CA MET A 216 17.07 3.85 -5.94
C MET A 216 18.37 4.53 -6.37
N GLU A 217 19.25 3.81 -7.04
CA GLU A 217 20.51 4.35 -7.56
C GLU A 217 20.30 5.46 -8.60
N GLN A 218 19.36 5.28 -9.55
CA GLN A 218 19.05 6.28 -10.58
C GLN A 218 18.46 7.56 -10.00
N VAL A 219 17.67 7.44 -8.95
CA VAL A 219 17.03 8.61 -8.31
C VAL A 219 17.99 9.32 -7.38
N ARG A 220 18.74 8.58 -6.57
CA ARG A 220 19.67 9.13 -5.57
C ARG A 220 20.96 9.65 -6.19
N GLY A 221 21.52 8.95 -7.20
CA GLY A 221 22.87 9.22 -7.70
C GLY A 221 23.91 9.01 -6.60
N ASP A 222 24.81 9.98 -6.47
CA ASP A 222 25.90 9.96 -5.47
C ASP A 222 25.52 10.63 -4.13
N THR A 223 24.25 11.07 -3.97
CA THR A 223 23.75 11.76 -2.78
C THR A 223 22.76 10.90 -1.99
N SER A 224 22.17 11.41 -0.93
CA SER A 224 21.07 10.76 -0.23
C SER A 224 19.73 11.03 -0.91
N LEU A 225 18.73 10.18 -0.68
CA LEU A 225 17.37 10.44 -1.16
C LEU A 225 16.80 11.72 -0.54
N GLU A 226 17.23 12.08 0.68
CA GLU A 226 16.84 13.30 1.37
C GLU A 226 17.39 14.55 0.65
N ASP A 227 18.66 14.54 0.24
CA ASP A 227 19.25 15.66 -0.49
C ASP A 227 18.53 15.88 -1.82
N VAL A 228 18.25 14.80 -2.58
CA VAL A 228 17.49 14.88 -3.84
C VAL A 228 16.09 15.43 -3.59
N PHE A 229 15.43 14.99 -2.53
CA PHE A 229 14.08 15.45 -2.20
C PHE A 229 14.06 16.94 -1.86
N LEU A 230 15.03 17.42 -1.07
CA LEU A 230 15.16 18.83 -0.70
C LEU A 230 15.50 19.70 -1.91
N GLU A 231 16.37 19.24 -2.82
CA GLU A 231 16.69 19.94 -4.08
C GLU A 231 15.42 20.14 -4.92
N LEU A 232 14.65 19.06 -5.15
CA LEU A 232 13.41 19.11 -5.93
C LEU A 232 12.31 19.97 -5.27
N GLU A 233 12.34 20.11 -3.95
CA GLU A 233 11.42 21.00 -3.22
C GLU A 233 11.83 22.48 -3.36
N GLY A 234 13.13 22.78 -3.40
CA GLY A 234 13.68 24.14 -3.54
C GLY A 234 13.57 24.74 -4.93
N GLU A 235 13.39 23.93 -5.96
CA GLU A 235 13.13 24.38 -7.33
C GLU A 235 11.65 24.83 -7.47
N GLN A 236 11.43 26.15 -7.30
CA GLN A 236 10.15 26.85 -7.57
C GLN A 236 10.14 27.45 -8.96
#